data_0c92bcd0f935ad7280147dab07275ed4
#
_entry.id   0c92bcd0f935ad7280147dab07275ed4
#
_cell.length_a   1.000
_cell.length_b   1.000
_cell.length_c   1.000
_cell.angle_alpha   90.00
_cell.angle_beta   90.00
_cell.angle_gamma   90.00
#
_symmetry.space_group_name_H-M   'P 1'
#
loop_
_entity.id
_entity.type
_entity.pdbx_description
1 polymer ?
#
loop_
_entity_poly.entity_id
_entity_poly.type
_entity_poly.pdbx_seq_one_letter_code
_entity_poly.pdbx_strand_id
1 'polypeptide(L)'
;GRIRGVVGVVGCNTVRYVQDQNHLALVRALIARDVLCVQTGCSAIASAKAGLLRPEAALEHAGPGLREVCETVGIPPVLHLGSCVDNSRILTVCAAICAEGGIGADFAELPVAAAAPESMSEKAIAIGLYAVASGLFTVFMPPPHLAGSSVVRQYLERDVEQDTGGRFLFTN
;
A
#
# COMPACT_ATOMS: atom_id res chain seq x y z
N GLY A 1 17.86 9.25 -2.27
CA GLY A 1 17.55 8.27 -3.24
C GLY A 1 17.91 6.81 -2.92
N ARG A 2 17.93 6.36 -1.62
CA ARG A 2 18.16 4.95 -1.28
C ARG A 2 16.85 4.16 -1.28
N ILE A 3 15.78 4.72 -0.73
CA ILE A 3 14.42 4.17 -0.84
C ILE A 3 13.78 4.76 -2.09
N ARG A 4 13.18 3.92 -2.92
CA ARG A 4 12.50 4.34 -4.17
C ARG A 4 11.11 4.90 -3.92
N GLY A 5 10.50 4.54 -2.81
CA GLY A 5 9.18 4.97 -2.42
C GLY A 5 8.62 4.13 -1.27
N VAL A 6 7.39 4.42 -0.90
CA VAL A 6 6.66 3.71 0.16
C VAL A 6 5.33 3.20 -0.40
N VAL A 7 4.97 1.97 -0.06
CA VAL A 7 3.66 1.40 -0.45
C VAL A 7 2.89 0.97 0.78
N GLY A 8 1.69 1.52 0.93
CA GLY A 8 0.71 1.05 1.89
C GLY A 8 0.07 -0.24 1.39
N VAL A 9 0.51 -1.41 1.90
CA VAL A 9 -0.07 -2.70 1.51
C VAL A 9 -1.09 -3.12 2.57
N VAL A 10 -2.35 -3.01 2.24
CA VAL A 10 -3.49 -3.28 3.13
C VAL A 10 -4.39 -4.37 2.53
N GLY A 11 -5.51 -4.67 3.17
CA GLY A 11 -6.49 -5.60 2.61
C GLY A 11 -6.84 -6.73 3.55
N CYS A 12 -7.53 -7.72 3.01
CA CYS A 12 -8.11 -8.86 3.72
C CYS A 12 -7.47 -10.17 3.25
N ASN A 13 -7.89 -11.29 3.85
CA ASN A 13 -7.66 -12.62 3.29
C ASN A 13 -9.00 -13.18 2.81
N THR A 14 -9.18 -13.34 1.51
CA THR A 14 -10.42 -13.87 0.94
C THR A 14 -10.33 -15.38 0.77
N VAL A 15 -11.49 -16.06 0.81
CA VAL A 15 -11.56 -17.50 0.55
C VAL A 15 -11.27 -17.88 -0.91
N ARG A 16 -11.10 -16.90 -1.79
CA ARG A 16 -10.84 -17.12 -3.22
C ARG A 16 -9.37 -17.43 -3.52
N TYR A 17 -8.48 -17.10 -2.61
CA TYR A 17 -7.04 -17.25 -2.79
C TYR A 17 -6.42 -18.05 -1.65
N VAL A 18 -5.22 -18.56 -1.87
CA VAL A 18 -4.46 -19.21 -0.80
C VAL A 18 -4.08 -18.17 0.25
N GLN A 19 -4.35 -18.49 1.51
CA GLN A 19 -4.11 -17.63 2.67
C GLN A 19 -2.73 -16.96 2.61
N ASP A 20 -2.71 -15.64 2.76
CA ASP A 20 -1.52 -14.78 2.81
C ASP A 20 -0.68 -14.68 1.52
N GLN A 21 -0.92 -15.53 0.52
CA GLN A 21 -0.03 -15.68 -0.64
C GLN A 21 0.16 -14.38 -1.42
N ASN A 22 -0.93 -13.70 -1.74
CA ASN A 22 -0.86 -12.47 -2.56
C ASN A 22 -0.21 -11.32 -1.79
N HIS A 23 -0.49 -11.21 -0.48
CA HIS A 23 0.16 -10.23 0.38
C HIS A 23 1.67 -10.43 0.40
N LEU A 24 2.13 -11.66 0.66
CA LEU A 24 3.55 -11.97 0.77
C LEU A 24 4.27 -11.85 -0.57
N ALA A 25 3.65 -12.26 -1.68
CA ALA A 25 4.23 -12.12 -3.01
C ALA A 25 4.49 -10.66 -3.35
N LEU A 26 3.49 -9.79 -3.14
CA LEU A 26 3.62 -8.36 -3.40
C LEU A 26 4.68 -7.71 -2.49
N VAL A 27 4.60 -7.94 -1.18
CA VAL A 27 5.50 -7.33 -0.20
C VAL A 27 6.96 -7.71 -0.49
N ARG A 28 7.25 -9.00 -0.71
CA ARG A 28 8.60 -9.45 -1.05
C ARG A 28 9.11 -8.83 -2.34
N ALA A 29 8.25 -8.69 -3.35
CA ALA A 29 8.62 -8.05 -4.62
C ALA A 29 8.93 -6.56 -4.45
N LEU A 30 8.23 -5.86 -3.56
CA LEU A 30 8.43 -4.44 -3.26
C LEU A 30 9.72 -4.20 -2.48
N ILE A 31 9.91 -4.90 -1.36
CA ILE A 31 11.10 -4.72 -0.50
C ILE A 31 12.39 -5.09 -1.23
N ALA A 32 12.35 -6.12 -2.10
CA ALA A 32 13.48 -6.47 -2.96
C ALA A 32 13.86 -5.39 -3.98
N ARG A 33 12.99 -4.41 -4.21
CA ARG A 33 13.18 -3.28 -5.13
C ARG A 33 13.36 -1.94 -4.42
N ASP A 34 13.81 -1.95 -3.17
CA ASP A 34 14.04 -0.76 -2.35
C ASP A 34 12.77 0.06 -2.06
N VAL A 35 11.63 -0.60 -1.96
CA VAL A 35 10.36 0.01 -1.57
C VAL A 35 10.01 -0.39 -0.14
N LEU A 36 9.87 0.60 0.75
CA LEU A 36 9.42 0.37 2.12
C LEU A 36 7.92 0.05 2.13
N CYS A 37 7.53 -1.01 2.82
CA CYS A 37 6.12 -1.36 2.97
C CYS A 37 5.57 -0.88 4.32
N VAL A 38 4.37 -0.32 4.28
CA VAL A 38 3.60 0.07 5.47
C VAL A 38 2.30 -0.71 5.45
N GLN A 39 1.95 -1.36 6.55
CA GLN A 39 0.85 -2.32 6.56
C GLN A 39 -0.08 -2.16 7.75
N THR A 40 -1.31 -2.64 7.55
CA THR A 40 -2.33 -2.77 8.59
C THR A 40 -3.10 -4.09 8.42
N GLY A 41 -3.82 -4.50 9.45
CA GLY A 41 -4.79 -5.59 9.39
C GLY A 41 -4.23 -6.93 8.94
N CYS A 42 -4.97 -7.64 8.09
CA CYS A 42 -4.61 -9.00 7.65
C CYS A 42 -3.30 -9.04 6.85
N SER A 43 -3.02 -8.01 6.05
CA SER A 43 -1.76 -7.89 5.32
C SER A 43 -0.55 -7.84 6.27
N ALA A 44 -0.65 -7.05 7.35
CA ALA A 44 0.41 -6.98 8.35
C ALA A 44 0.59 -8.31 9.11
N ILE A 45 -0.51 -9.01 9.41
CA ILE A 45 -0.45 -10.33 10.06
C ILE A 45 0.22 -11.37 9.14
N ALA A 46 -0.06 -11.33 7.83
CA ALA A 46 0.63 -12.18 6.86
C ALA A 46 2.16 -11.97 6.92
N SER A 47 2.59 -10.72 6.88
CA SER A 47 4.01 -10.37 6.98
C SER A 47 4.62 -10.72 8.35
N ALA A 48 3.86 -10.56 9.45
CA ALA A 48 4.30 -10.96 10.78
C ALA A 48 4.58 -12.47 10.87
N LYS A 49 3.66 -13.29 10.36
CA LYS A 49 3.83 -14.75 10.31
C LYS A 49 5.04 -15.17 9.45
N ALA A 50 5.34 -14.42 8.41
CA ALA A 50 6.49 -14.64 7.54
C ALA A 50 7.80 -14.05 8.09
N GLY A 51 7.80 -13.42 9.27
CA GLY A 51 8.97 -12.82 9.89
C GLY A 51 9.43 -11.50 9.32
N LEU A 52 8.65 -10.87 8.41
CA LEU A 52 9.04 -9.66 7.70
C LEU A 52 8.97 -8.37 8.55
N LEU A 53 8.37 -8.44 9.74
CA LEU A 53 8.31 -7.31 10.68
C LEU A 53 9.51 -7.22 11.63
N ARG A 54 10.57 -7.98 11.37
CA ARG A 54 11.81 -7.95 12.15
C ARG A 54 12.89 -7.20 11.38
N PRO A 55 13.75 -6.42 12.05
CA PRO A 55 14.86 -5.72 11.40
C PRO A 55 15.76 -6.64 10.55
N GLU A 56 16.01 -7.86 11.03
CA GLU A 56 16.84 -8.86 10.34
C GLU A 56 16.28 -9.27 8.97
N ALA A 57 14.96 -9.15 8.77
CA ALA A 57 14.34 -9.46 7.48
C ALA A 57 14.85 -8.54 6.35
N ALA A 58 15.38 -7.37 6.67
CA ALA A 58 16.00 -6.49 5.69
C ALA A 58 17.26 -7.11 5.08
N LEU A 59 18.04 -7.85 5.88
CA LEU A 59 19.26 -8.51 5.42
C LEU A 59 18.96 -9.63 4.41
N GLU A 60 17.84 -10.31 4.59
CA GLU A 60 17.48 -11.49 3.82
C GLU A 60 16.68 -11.14 2.56
N HIS A 61 15.84 -10.09 2.62
CA HIS A 61 14.79 -9.86 1.62
C HIS A 61 14.80 -8.48 0.97
N ALA A 62 15.41 -7.47 1.60
CA ALA A 62 15.40 -6.11 1.05
C ALA A 62 16.49 -5.90 -0.02
N GLY A 63 16.17 -5.00 -0.96
CA GLY A 63 17.17 -4.48 -1.88
C GLY A 63 18.26 -3.69 -1.15
N PRO A 64 19.38 -3.37 -1.81
CA PRO A 64 20.55 -2.78 -1.14
C PRO A 64 20.25 -1.42 -0.49
N GLY A 65 19.43 -0.58 -1.13
CA GLY A 65 19.11 0.75 -0.61
C GLY A 65 18.19 0.69 0.61
N LEU A 66 17.15 -0.13 0.57
CA LEU A 66 16.24 -0.31 1.71
C LEU A 66 16.95 -0.99 2.88
N ARG A 67 17.81 -1.98 2.61
CA ARG A 67 18.63 -2.65 3.62
C ARG A 67 19.48 -1.66 4.39
N GLU A 68 20.25 -0.82 3.69
CA GLU A 68 21.11 0.20 4.30
C GLU A 68 20.31 1.14 5.23
N VAL A 69 19.12 1.58 4.80
CA VAL A 69 18.25 2.43 5.63
C VAL A 69 17.74 1.66 6.85
N CYS A 70 17.26 0.43 6.68
CA CYS A 70 16.78 -0.40 7.79
C CYS A 70 17.86 -0.65 8.85
N GLU A 71 19.09 -0.95 8.42
CA GLU A 71 20.22 -1.15 9.33
C GLU A 71 20.61 0.15 10.06
N THR A 72 20.64 1.27 9.34
CA THR A 72 21.02 2.57 9.91
C THR A 72 20.02 3.08 10.95
N VAL A 73 18.73 2.91 10.65
CA VAL A 73 17.62 3.43 11.49
C VAL A 73 17.16 2.39 12.53
N GLY A 74 17.50 1.11 12.34
CA GLY A 74 17.05 0.02 13.22
C GLY A 74 15.59 -0.36 13.03
N ILE A 75 15.06 -0.27 11.79
CA ILE A 75 13.66 -0.58 11.47
C ILE A 75 13.55 -1.81 10.56
N PRO A 76 12.43 -2.55 10.59
CA PRO A 76 12.17 -3.59 9.61
C PRO A 76 11.82 -3.01 8.22
N PRO A 77 11.92 -3.83 7.15
CA PRO A 77 11.54 -3.41 5.79
C PRO A 77 10.01 -3.30 5.61
N VAL A 78 9.25 -3.77 6.59
CA VAL A 78 7.79 -3.71 6.65
C VAL A 78 7.37 -3.14 7.99
N LEU A 79 6.65 -2.02 7.99
CA LEU A 79 6.16 -1.35 9.18
C LEU A 79 4.67 -1.69 9.42
N HIS A 80 4.31 -1.99 10.66
CA HIS A 80 2.93 -2.28 11.06
C HIS A 80 2.33 -1.07 11.79
N LEU A 81 1.24 -0.49 11.26
CA LEU A 81 0.59 0.70 11.82
C LEU A 81 -0.72 0.41 12.59
N GLY A 82 -1.12 -0.84 12.70
CA GLY A 82 -2.32 -1.20 13.46
C GLY A 82 -3.29 -2.10 12.69
N SER A 83 -4.54 -2.12 13.12
CA SER A 83 -5.60 -2.92 12.50
C SER A 83 -6.13 -2.26 11.22
N CYS A 84 -7.05 -2.92 10.53
CA CYS A 84 -7.65 -2.36 9.31
C CYS A 84 -8.47 -1.08 9.55
N VAL A 85 -8.90 -0.80 10.78
CA VAL A 85 -9.54 0.47 11.14
C VAL A 85 -8.52 1.61 11.31
N ASP A 86 -7.24 1.29 11.40
CA ASP A 86 -6.14 2.25 11.54
C ASP A 86 -5.54 2.68 10.18
N ASN A 87 -6.15 2.34 9.05
CA ASN A 87 -5.66 2.74 7.72
C ASN A 87 -5.52 4.26 7.57
N SER A 88 -6.36 5.04 8.27
CA SER A 88 -6.23 6.50 8.33
C SER A 88 -4.88 6.99 8.85
N ARG A 89 -4.19 6.20 9.68
CA ARG A 89 -2.85 6.53 10.17
C ARG A 89 -1.82 6.61 9.05
N ILE A 90 -1.97 5.81 7.99
CA ILE A 90 -1.10 5.87 6.82
C ILE A 90 -1.20 7.25 6.17
N LEU A 91 -2.43 7.75 5.97
CA LEU A 91 -2.65 9.07 5.38
C LEU A 91 -2.24 10.20 6.34
N THR A 92 -2.40 10.02 7.66
CA THR A 92 -1.86 10.95 8.66
C THR A 92 -0.34 11.08 8.55
N VAL A 93 0.38 9.97 8.34
CA VAL A 93 1.83 9.99 8.11
C VAL A 93 2.17 10.70 6.80
N CYS A 94 1.42 10.44 5.71
CA CYS A 94 1.61 11.16 4.45
C CYS A 94 1.41 12.67 4.63
N ALA A 95 0.35 13.09 5.35
CA ALA A 95 0.11 14.50 5.65
C ALA A 95 1.25 15.14 6.48
N ALA A 96 1.79 14.41 7.46
CA ALA A 96 2.94 14.87 8.23
C ALA A 96 4.20 15.04 7.37
N ILE A 97 4.43 14.14 6.41
CA ILE A 97 5.56 14.24 5.46
C ILE A 97 5.39 15.46 4.56
N CYS A 98 4.19 15.73 4.04
CA CYS A 98 3.93 16.95 3.27
C CYS A 98 4.15 18.22 4.12
N ALA A 99 3.71 18.21 5.38
CA ALA A 99 3.87 19.35 6.29
C ALA A 99 5.34 19.60 6.66
N GLU A 100 6.14 18.56 6.80
CA GLU A 100 7.59 18.68 7.03
C GLU A 100 8.32 19.27 5.82
N GLY A 101 7.81 18.99 4.62
CA GLY A 101 8.33 19.52 3.37
C GLY A 101 9.54 18.77 2.82
N GLY A 102 9.99 19.20 1.64
CA GLY A 102 11.21 18.71 0.99
C GLY A 102 11.05 17.48 0.09
N ILE A 103 9.89 16.79 0.14
CA ILE A 103 9.62 15.64 -0.75
C ILE A 103 8.44 15.95 -1.70
N GLY A 104 7.39 16.56 -1.19
CA GLY A 104 6.20 16.97 -1.94
C GLY A 104 5.28 17.79 -1.05
N ALA A 105 4.46 18.66 -1.66
CA ALA A 105 3.49 19.50 -0.95
C ALA A 105 2.10 18.83 -0.87
N ASP A 106 1.85 17.84 -1.72
CA ASP A 106 0.60 17.10 -1.78
C ASP A 106 0.87 15.59 -1.90
N PHE A 107 -0.12 14.77 -1.57
CA PHE A 107 -0.01 13.30 -1.61
C PHE A 107 0.32 12.79 -3.01
N ALA A 108 -0.23 13.41 -4.06
CA ALA A 108 0.06 13.07 -5.44
C ALA A 108 1.54 13.28 -5.85
N GLU A 109 2.25 14.14 -5.13
CA GLU A 109 3.67 14.43 -5.37
C GLU A 109 4.61 13.52 -4.57
N LEU A 110 4.09 12.84 -3.54
CA LEU A 110 4.90 11.92 -2.75
C LEU A 110 5.22 10.64 -3.53
N PRO A 111 6.39 10.03 -3.35
CA PRO A 111 6.72 8.73 -3.93
C PRO A 111 6.03 7.60 -3.15
N VAL A 112 4.70 7.67 -3.07
CA VAL A 112 3.86 6.73 -2.32
C VAL A 112 2.76 6.13 -3.19
N ALA A 113 2.32 4.93 -2.85
CA ALA A 113 1.19 4.25 -3.45
C ALA A 113 0.46 3.41 -2.43
N ALA A 114 -0.77 3.01 -2.74
CA ALA A 114 -1.54 2.06 -1.97
C ALA A 114 -1.80 0.78 -2.77
N ALA A 115 -1.86 -0.35 -2.08
CA ALA A 115 -2.20 -1.62 -2.69
C ALA A 115 -3.08 -2.46 -1.76
N ALA A 116 -4.14 -3.03 -2.32
CA ALA A 116 -4.98 -4.02 -1.68
C ALA A 116 -4.94 -5.31 -2.52
N PRO A 117 -3.91 -6.18 -2.33
CA PRO A 117 -3.76 -7.41 -3.13
C PRO A 117 -4.85 -8.44 -2.87
N GLU A 118 -5.61 -8.26 -1.79
CA GLU A 118 -6.86 -8.96 -1.52
C GLU A 118 -7.85 -8.02 -0.84
N SER A 119 -9.00 -7.84 -1.46
CA SER A 119 -10.10 -7.03 -0.92
C SER A 119 -11.37 -7.87 -0.80
N MET A 120 -12.19 -7.63 0.23
CA MET A 120 -13.30 -8.54 0.54
C MET A 120 -14.63 -7.86 0.86
N SER A 121 -14.66 -6.59 1.14
CA SER A 121 -15.88 -5.94 1.64
C SER A 121 -16.02 -4.50 1.17
N GLU A 122 -17.20 -3.92 1.40
CA GLU A 122 -17.49 -2.50 1.16
C GLU A 122 -16.50 -1.59 1.86
N LYS A 123 -16.00 -1.99 3.03
CA LYS A 123 -14.95 -1.25 3.74
C LYS A 123 -13.68 -1.11 2.91
N ALA A 124 -13.26 -2.17 2.21
CA ALA A 124 -12.09 -2.12 1.33
C ALA A 124 -12.30 -1.14 0.18
N ILE A 125 -13.50 -1.11 -0.40
CA ILE A 125 -13.88 -0.15 -1.45
C ILE A 125 -13.84 1.28 -0.91
N ALA A 126 -14.43 1.53 0.26
CA ALA A 126 -14.44 2.85 0.88
C ALA A 126 -13.02 3.35 1.21
N ILE A 127 -12.13 2.47 1.69
CA ILE A 127 -10.72 2.79 1.96
C ILE A 127 -9.97 3.08 0.66
N GLY A 128 -10.19 2.27 -0.39
CA GLY A 128 -9.59 2.50 -1.70
C GLY A 128 -10.03 3.82 -2.33
N LEU A 129 -11.33 4.14 -2.26
CA LEU A 129 -11.88 5.42 -2.72
C LEU A 129 -11.28 6.60 -1.93
N TYR A 130 -11.14 6.46 -0.61
CA TYR A 130 -10.52 7.49 0.22
C TYR A 130 -9.05 7.72 -0.18
N ALA A 131 -8.29 6.65 -0.42
CA ALA A 131 -6.90 6.78 -0.86
C ALA A 131 -6.79 7.50 -2.21
N VAL A 132 -7.62 7.12 -3.20
CA VAL A 132 -7.63 7.77 -4.52
C VAL A 132 -8.13 9.21 -4.45
N ALA A 133 -9.18 9.48 -3.67
CA ALA A 133 -9.67 10.85 -3.45
C ALA A 133 -8.62 11.74 -2.75
N SER A 134 -7.66 11.13 -2.04
CA SER A 134 -6.52 11.83 -1.43
C SER A 134 -5.31 11.97 -2.36
N GLY A 135 -5.43 11.61 -3.65
CA GLY A 135 -4.36 11.77 -4.64
C GLY A 135 -3.44 10.55 -4.80
N LEU A 136 -3.74 9.39 -4.20
CA LEU A 136 -2.86 8.25 -4.25
C LEU A 136 -3.14 7.31 -5.44
N PHE A 137 -2.08 6.84 -6.08
CA PHE A 137 -2.16 5.68 -6.96
C PHE A 137 -2.48 4.42 -6.15
N THR A 138 -3.55 3.72 -6.48
CA THR A 138 -4.08 2.59 -5.70
C THR A 138 -4.30 1.35 -6.57
N VAL A 139 -3.60 0.27 -6.27
CA VAL A 139 -3.80 -1.05 -6.88
C VAL A 139 -4.82 -1.85 -6.06
N PHE A 140 -5.84 -2.39 -6.72
CA PHE A 140 -6.94 -3.06 -6.06
C PHE A 140 -7.24 -4.42 -6.70
N MET A 141 -7.26 -5.48 -5.89
CA MET A 141 -7.52 -6.85 -6.33
C MET A 141 -8.39 -7.60 -5.30
N PRO A 142 -9.38 -8.38 -5.71
CA PRO A 142 -9.96 -8.41 -7.05
C PRO A 142 -10.69 -7.09 -7.37
N PRO A 143 -10.97 -6.81 -8.65
CA PRO A 143 -11.77 -5.64 -9.00
C PRO A 143 -13.12 -5.66 -8.26
N PRO A 144 -13.60 -4.53 -7.75
CA PRO A 144 -14.95 -4.46 -7.20
C PRO A 144 -15.98 -4.69 -8.30
N HIS A 145 -17.22 -5.05 -7.91
CA HIS A 145 -18.29 -5.35 -8.86
C HIS A 145 -18.78 -4.07 -9.58
N LEU A 146 -17.98 -3.55 -10.48
CA LEU A 146 -18.27 -2.34 -11.28
C LEU A 146 -18.94 -2.64 -12.63
N ALA A 147 -19.09 -3.91 -12.99
CA ALA A 147 -19.62 -4.33 -14.30
C ALA A 147 -21.06 -3.89 -14.55
N GLY A 148 -21.82 -3.54 -13.52
CA GLY A 148 -23.19 -3.03 -13.61
C GLY A 148 -23.33 -1.59 -14.12
N SER A 149 -22.21 -0.81 -14.18
CA SER A 149 -22.24 0.59 -14.63
C SER A 149 -20.96 0.94 -15.39
N SER A 150 -21.11 1.12 -16.70
CA SER A 150 -20.01 1.58 -17.55
C SER A 150 -19.52 3.00 -17.18
N VAL A 151 -20.41 3.85 -16.72
CA VAL A 151 -20.07 5.22 -16.31
C VAL A 151 -19.21 5.23 -15.06
N VAL A 152 -19.62 4.48 -14.01
CA VAL A 152 -18.84 4.38 -12.78
C VAL A 152 -17.47 3.73 -13.04
N ARG A 153 -17.44 2.70 -13.86
CA ARG A 153 -16.21 2.02 -14.23
C ARG A 153 -15.26 2.98 -14.95
N GLN A 154 -15.74 3.68 -15.97
CA GLN A 154 -14.94 4.66 -16.71
C GLN A 154 -14.40 5.74 -15.77
N TYR A 155 -15.24 6.30 -14.91
CA TYR A 155 -14.82 7.31 -13.96
C TYR A 155 -13.69 6.81 -13.05
N LEU A 156 -13.85 5.67 -12.41
CA LEU A 156 -12.85 5.13 -11.48
C LEU A 156 -11.56 4.66 -12.15
N GLU A 157 -11.62 4.18 -13.40
CA GLU A 157 -10.44 3.69 -14.11
C GLU A 157 -9.67 4.80 -14.84
N ARG A 158 -10.32 5.98 -15.13
CA ARG A 158 -9.74 7.00 -16.01
C ARG A 158 -9.93 8.42 -15.51
N ASP A 159 -11.19 8.81 -15.24
CA ASP A 159 -11.52 10.22 -15.11
C ASP A 159 -11.19 10.77 -13.70
N VAL A 160 -11.23 9.93 -12.67
CA VAL A 160 -10.95 10.31 -11.28
C VAL A 160 -9.53 10.88 -11.07
N GLU A 161 -8.58 10.51 -11.91
CA GLU A 161 -7.20 11.03 -11.86
C GLU A 161 -7.16 12.54 -12.17
N GLN A 162 -8.04 13.02 -13.06
CA GLN A 162 -8.12 14.44 -13.40
C GLN A 162 -8.67 15.28 -12.23
N ASP A 163 -9.59 14.69 -11.45
CA ASP A 163 -10.25 15.38 -10.35
C ASP A 163 -9.41 15.36 -9.04
N THR A 164 -8.63 14.29 -8.82
CA THR A 164 -7.99 14.04 -7.52
C THR A 164 -6.47 13.89 -7.56
N GLY A 165 -5.89 13.72 -8.73
CA GLY A 165 -4.48 13.30 -8.88
C GLY A 165 -4.22 11.83 -8.58
N GLY A 166 -5.18 11.13 -7.98
CA GLY A 166 -5.11 9.71 -7.67
C GLY A 166 -5.82 8.85 -8.71
N ARG A 167 -5.45 7.57 -8.80
CA ARG A 167 -6.11 6.65 -9.74
C ARG A 167 -6.13 5.22 -9.24
N PHE A 168 -7.08 4.45 -9.77
CA PHE A 168 -7.11 3.01 -9.57
C PHE A 168 -6.38 2.25 -10.68
N LEU A 169 -5.76 1.14 -10.28
CA LEU A 169 -5.44 0.02 -11.15
C LEU A 169 -6.16 -1.22 -10.60
N PHE A 170 -7.17 -1.68 -11.31
CA PHE A 170 -7.85 -2.93 -11.00
C PHE A 170 -7.14 -4.08 -11.72
N THR A 171 -6.87 -5.16 -10.97
CA THR A 171 -6.19 -6.35 -11.50
C THR A 171 -6.80 -7.64 -10.93
N ASN A 172 -6.58 -8.77 -11.61
CA ASN A 172 -7.00 -10.11 -11.21
C ASN A 172 -5.81 -10.92 -10.74
#